data_044329a33e232e026b6a01c3fa9c22fc
#
_entry.id   044329a33e232e026b6a01c3fa9c22fc
#
_cell.length_a   1.000
_cell.length_b   1.000
_cell.length_c   1.000
_cell.angle_alpha   90.00
_cell.angle_beta   90.00
_cell.angle_gamma   90.00
#
_symmetry.space_group_name_H-M   'P 1'
#
loop_
_entity.id
_entity.type
_entity.pdbx_description
1 polymer ?
#
loop_
_entity_poly.entity_id
_entity_poly.type
_entity_poly.pdbx_seq_one_letter_code
_entity_poly.pdbx_strand_id
1 'polypeptide(L)'
;MKMIKRFSSIILCFALVVLCFSGCSSQNEEIYSDTTAILGYTQEVEPFIKNVADGKAEGFCPELWAQIFDSVKGDLKTYRFEKVEKGYALEEDGGFFDSNEREYSACLMLGAVSKNDGTFNEDYSYTEPIITNRIITVTSKNSKIKGYTDFSGAKVEVVSQIANDVFNKHTAISKVCASINASNDIKASLEKLDKGEIDAVVTDEFSFIPEGVSDKYIILDGELDKIEYVIACAKNSGWKDSINEAIREAKSEKYGDGDTFTPLVEKYFGYNASSFNYTTNTDK
;
A
#
# COMPACT_ATOMS: atom_id res chain seq x y z
N MET A 1 -28.89 2.96 -71.10
CA MET A 1 -28.26 1.82 -70.41
C MET A 1 -26.92 2.15 -69.74
N LYS A 2 -26.49 3.42 -69.65
CA LYS A 2 -25.23 3.83 -68.94
C LYS A 2 -25.42 4.48 -67.56
N MET A 3 -26.67 4.84 -67.19
CA MET A 3 -26.94 5.48 -65.90
C MET A 3 -27.19 4.48 -64.74
N ILE A 4 -27.68 3.29 -65.02
CA ILE A 4 -28.00 2.26 -63.99
C ILE A 4 -26.73 1.65 -63.36
N LYS A 5 -25.60 1.57 -64.11
CA LYS A 5 -24.34 1.03 -63.60
C LYS A 5 -23.61 1.95 -62.60
N ARG A 6 -23.89 3.28 -62.64
CA ARG A 6 -23.25 4.23 -61.71
C ARG A 6 -23.96 4.26 -60.35
N PHE A 7 -25.27 4.01 -60.29
CA PHE A 7 -26.03 3.95 -59.07
C PHE A 7 -25.70 2.70 -58.25
N SER A 8 -25.45 1.55 -58.89
CA SER A 8 -25.13 0.31 -58.21
C SER A 8 -23.75 0.37 -57.50
N SER A 9 -22.77 1.10 -58.03
CA SER A 9 -21.45 1.25 -57.38
C SER A 9 -21.49 2.20 -56.19
N ILE A 10 -22.34 3.20 -56.18
CA ILE A 10 -22.48 4.14 -55.05
C ILE A 10 -23.18 3.47 -53.88
N ILE A 11 -24.20 2.65 -54.14
CA ILE A 11 -24.93 1.89 -53.08
C ILE A 11 -24.04 0.83 -52.46
N LEU A 12 -23.13 0.21 -53.24
CA LEU A 12 -22.19 -0.80 -52.70
C LEU A 12 -21.09 -0.15 -51.84
N CYS A 13 -20.61 1.06 -52.19
CA CYS A 13 -19.66 1.79 -51.34
C CYS A 13 -20.30 2.30 -50.05
N PHE A 14 -21.59 2.69 -50.08
CA PHE A 14 -22.29 3.11 -48.83
C PHE A 14 -22.58 1.93 -47.90
N ALA A 15 -22.86 0.74 -48.44
CA ALA A 15 -23.03 -0.47 -47.63
C ALA A 15 -21.73 -0.95 -46.99
N LEU A 16 -20.56 -0.73 -47.65
CA LEU A 16 -19.25 -1.07 -47.10
C LEU A 16 -18.77 -0.06 -46.03
N VAL A 17 -19.16 1.22 -46.12
CA VAL A 17 -18.81 2.22 -45.11
C VAL A 17 -19.66 2.06 -43.82
N VAL A 18 -20.92 1.62 -43.92
CA VAL A 18 -21.77 1.35 -42.77
C VAL A 18 -21.32 0.10 -41.99
N LEU A 19 -20.69 -0.88 -42.66
CA LEU A 19 -20.13 -2.07 -42.00
C LEU A 19 -18.79 -1.81 -41.28
N CYS A 20 -18.12 -0.69 -41.52
CA CYS A 20 -16.89 -0.32 -40.83
C CYS A 20 -17.13 0.47 -39.52
N PHE A 21 -18.37 0.95 -39.27
CA PHE A 21 -18.72 1.68 -38.05
C PHE A 21 -19.42 0.82 -36.98
N SER A 22 -19.71 -0.45 -37.25
CA SER A 22 -20.34 -1.36 -36.30
C SER A 22 -19.35 -2.29 -35.59
N GLY A 23 -18.06 -1.98 -35.66
CA GLY A 23 -16.98 -2.86 -35.14
C GLY A 23 -16.12 -2.30 -34.00
N CYS A 24 -16.58 -1.24 -33.30
CA CYS A 24 -15.79 -0.70 -32.17
C CYS A 24 -16.68 -0.19 -31.03
N SER A 25 -17.47 -1.06 -30.42
CA SER A 25 -18.12 -0.71 -29.15
C SER A 25 -18.33 -1.85 -28.17
N SER A 26 -17.79 -3.03 -28.41
CA SER A 26 -18.08 -4.16 -27.53
C SER A 26 -16.91 -4.68 -26.70
N GLN A 27 -15.72 -4.05 -26.74
CA GLN A 27 -14.61 -4.48 -25.86
C GLN A 27 -14.49 -3.67 -24.56
N ASN A 28 -15.12 -2.51 -24.45
CA ASN A 28 -15.03 -1.70 -23.23
C ASN A 28 -16.16 -1.93 -22.23
N GLU A 29 -17.29 -2.47 -22.63
CA GLU A 29 -18.43 -2.72 -21.72
C GLU A 29 -18.24 -3.94 -20.80
N GLU A 30 -17.44 -4.95 -21.21
CA GLU A 30 -17.15 -6.09 -20.33
C GLU A 30 -16.15 -5.78 -19.22
N ILE A 31 -15.37 -4.72 -19.34
CA ILE A 31 -14.31 -4.35 -18.39
C ILE A 31 -14.90 -3.69 -17.14
N TYR A 32 -16.06 -3.05 -17.25
CA TYR A 32 -16.73 -2.28 -16.19
C TYR A 32 -18.11 -2.85 -15.86
N SER A 33 -18.24 -4.16 -15.75
CA SER A 33 -19.50 -4.78 -15.35
C SER A 33 -19.70 -4.64 -13.83
N ASP A 34 -20.96 -4.63 -13.40
CA ASP A 34 -21.40 -4.66 -11.98
C ASP A 34 -20.80 -5.84 -11.19
N THR A 35 -20.07 -6.72 -11.86
CA THR A 35 -19.41 -7.89 -11.27
C THR A 35 -17.89 -7.73 -11.15
N THR A 36 -17.33 -6.54 -11.38
CA THR A 36 -15.91 -6.26 -11.29
C THR A 36 -15.60 -5.32 -10.12
N ALA A 37 -14.80 -5.75 -9.17
CA ALA A 37 -14.29 -4.87 -8.12
C ALA A 37 -13.19 -3.96 -8.67
N ILE A 38 -13.26 -2.67 -8.36
CA ILE A 38 -12.18 -1.71 -8.63
C ILE A 38 -11.34 -1.55 -7.38
N LEU A 39 -10.05 -1.81 -7.52
CA LEU A 39 -9.04 -1.65 -6.51
C LEU A 39 -8.23 -0.40 -6.83
N GLY A 40 -8.59 0.70 -6.18
CA GLY A 40 -7.96 2.00 -6.40
C GLY A 40 -6.57 2.07 -5.75
N TYR A 41 -5.66 2.79 -6.39
CA TYR A 41 -4.38 3.19 -5.79
C TYR A 41 -4.03 4.60 -6.25
N THR A 42 -3.35 5.38 -5.42
CA THR A 42 -2.98 6.76 -5.76
C THR A 42 -1.62 6.84 -6.41
N GLN A 43 -0.70 5.99 -6.02
CA GLN A 43 0.67 5.91 -6.55
C GLN A 43 1.23 4.49 -6.37
N GLU A 44 2.15 4.14 -7.23
CA GLU A 44 2.93 2.91 -7.06
C GLU A 44 3.98 3.13 -5.97
N VAL A 45 4.00 2.23 -4.98
CA VAL A 45 4.92 2.27 -3.83
C VAL A 45 5.41 0.85 -3.56
N GLU A 46 6.67 0.58 -3.90
CA GLU A 46 7.28 -0.72 -3.55
C GLU A 46 7.48 -0.85 -2.03
N PRO A 47 7.29 -2.04 -1.46
CA PRO A 47 6.88 -3.30 -2.09
C PRO A 47 5.36 -3.52 -2.15
N PHE A 48 4.55 -2.51 -1.80
CA PHE A 48 3.09 -2.63 -1.68
C PHE A 48 2.40 -2.86 -3.03
N ILE A 49 2.67 -2.01 -4.03
CA ILE A 49 2.08 -2.08 -5.36
C ILE A 49 3.03 -1.49 -6.40
N LYS A 50 3.19 -2.17 -7.54
CA LYS A 50 4.01 -1.74 -8.67
C LYS A 50 3.57 -2.39 -9.98
N ASN A 51 4.17 -1.93 -11.09
CA ASN A 51 3.98 -2.51 -12.43
C ASN A 51 2.52 -2.64 -12.82
N VAL A 52 1.72 -1.61 -12.53
CA VAL A 52 0.29 -1.64 -12.84
C VAL A 52 0.09 -1.43 -14.33
N ALA A 53 -0.46 -2.45 -15.01
CA ALA A 53 -0.78 -2.43 -16.42
C ALA A 53 -2.02 -3.29 -16.71
N ASP A 54 -2.89 -2.81 -17.57
CA ASP A 54 -4.11 -3.53 -18.01
C ASP A 54 -5.00 -4.02 -16.84
N GLY A 55 -5.06 -3.24 -15.75
CA GLY A 55 -5.82 -3.59 -14.55
C GLY A 55 -5.20 -4.66 -13.67
N LYS A 56 -3.96 -5.07 -13.94
CA LYS A 56 -3.18 -6.00 -13.13
C LYS A 56 -2.05 -5.25 -12.42
N ALA A 57 -1.61 -5.76 -11.29
CA ALA A 57 -0.52 -5.18 -10.52
C ALA A 57 0.33 -6.28 -9.88
N GLU A 58 1.54 -5.92 -9.49
CA GLU A 58 2.45 -6.74 -8.69
C GLU A 58 2.67 -6.11 -7.32
N GLY A 59 3.06 -6.90 -6.34
CA GLY A 59 3.40 -6.43 -5.00
C GLY A 59 2.61 -7.13 -3.90
N PHE A 60 2.87 -6.69 -2.66
CA PHE A 60 2.25 -7.25 -1.47
C PHE A 60 0.71 -7.14 -1.50
N CYS A 61 0.18 -5.95 -1.79
CA CYS A 61 -1.27 -5.72 -1.79
C CYS A 61 -2.01 -6.52 -2.87
N PRO A 62 -1.54 -6.59 -4.14
CA PRO A 62 -2.14 -7.45 -5.15
C PRO A 62 -2.17 -8.93 -4.76
N GLU A 63 -1.09 -9.47 -4.19
CA GLU A 63 -1.05 -10.88 -3.78
C GLU A 63 -1.92 -11.14 -2.55
N LEU A 64 -1.93 -10.24 -1.57
CA LEU A 64 -2.85 -10.33 -0.44
C LEU A 64 -4.31 -10.33 -0.93
N TRP A 65 -4.66 -9.43 -1.84
CA TRP A 65 -6.01 -9.37 -2.38
C TRP A 65 -6.39 -10.66 -3.11
N ALA A 66 -5.47 -11.21 -3.92
CA ALA A 66 -5.70 -12.48 -4.59
C ALA A 66 -5.98 -13.64 -3.62
N GLN A 67 -5.34 -13.64 -2.44
CA GLN A 67 -5.58 -14.66 -1.41
C GLN A 67 -6.97 -14.54 -0.76
N ILE A 68 -7.45 -13.31 -0.54
CA ILE A 68 -8.70 -13.08 0.20
C ILE A 68 -9.91 -12.86 -0.69
N PHE A 69 -9.72 -12.63 -2.01
CA PHE A 69 -10.81 -12.24 -2.91
C PHE A 69 -11.99 -13.21 -2.90
N ASP A 70 -11.73 -14.49 -2.97
CA ASP A 70 -12.80 -15.50 -2.98
C ASP A 70 -13.67 -15.49 -1.71
N SER A 71 -13.12 -15.07 -0.58
CA SER A 71 -13.84 -14.95 0.69
C SER A 71 -14.68 -13.69 0.78
N VAL A 72 -14.31 -12.61 0.05
CA VAL A 72 -14.95 -11.30 0.17
C VAL A 72 -15.78 -10.91 -1.05
N LYS A 73 -15.64 -11.59 -2.17
CA LYS A 73 -16.18 -11.15 -3.47
C LYS A 73 -17.71 -11.07 -3.56
N GLY A 74 -18.45 -11.81 -2.72
CA GLY A 74 -19.92 -11.89 -2.87
C GLY A 74 -20.32 -12.28 -4.30
N ASP A 75 -21.08 -11.43 -4.99
CA ASP A 75 -21.51 -11.61 -6.38
C ASP A 75 -20.47 -11.18 -7.42
N LEU A 76 -19.36 -10.59 -7.00
CA LEU A 76 -18.28 -10.17 -7.89
C LEU A 76 -17.57 -11.38 -8.49
N LYS A 77 -17.17 -11.26 -9.75
CA LYS A 77 -16.48 -12.34 -10.51
C LYS A 77 -15.01 -12.07 -10.70
N THR A 78 -14.62 -10.79 -10.70
CA THR A 78 -13.25 -10.38 -10.99
C THR A 78 -12.92 -9.06 -10.29
N TYR A 79 -11.67 -8.65 -10.40
CA TYR A 79 -11.20 -7.36 -9.92
C TYR A 79 -10.13 -6.82 -10.86
N ARG A 80 -9.88 -5.50 -10.76
CA ARG A 80 -8.82 -4.83 -11.47
C ARG A 80 -8.26 -3.66 -10.67
N PHE A 81 -7.00 -3.32 -10.92
CA PHE A 81 -6.34 -2.16 -10.32
C PHE A 81 -6.49 -0.95 -11.21
N GLU A 82 -6.93 0.17 -10.63
CA GLU A 82 -7.09 1.44 -11.34
C GLU A 82 -6.43 2.56 -10.54
N LYS A 83 -5.70 3.43 -11.24
CA LYS A 83 -5.13 4.62 -10.62
C LYS A 83 -6.23 5.64 -10.35
N VAL A 84 -6.32 6.06 -9.10
CA VAL A 84 -7.30 7.04 -8.62
C VAL A 84 -6.57 8.33 -8.32
N GLU A 85 -7.07 9.44 -8.82
CA GLU A 85 -6.51 10.74 -8.48
C GLU A 85 -6.85 11.12 -7.03
N LYS A 86 -5.91 11.80 -6.38
CA LYS A 86 -6.09 12.26 -5.01
C LYS A 86 -7.30 13.20 -4.93
N GLY A 87 -8.29 12.86 -4.12
CA GLY A 87 -9.49 13.69 -3.91
C GLY A 87 -10.77 13.16 -4.54
N TYR A 88 -10.76 11.99 -5.19
CA TYR A 88 -12.02 11.34 -5.57
C TYR A 88 -12.78 10.93 -4.31
N ALA A 89 -14.05 11.34 -4.23
CA ALA A 89 -14.98 10.85 -3.22
C ALA A 89 -15.51 9.47 -3.65
N LEU A 90 -15.54 8.52 -2.71
CA LEU A 90 -16.38 7.35 -2.85
C LEU A 90 -17.82 7.73 -2.55
N GLU A 91 -18.75 7.23 -3.33
CA GLU A 91 -20.17 7.35 -2.99
C GLU A 91 -20.50 6.51 -1.74
N GLU A 92 -21.54 6.89 -1.02
CA GLU A 92 -21.90 6.24 0.24
C GLU A 92 -22.21 4.74 0.10
N ASP A 93 -22.69 4.30 -1.06
CA ASP A 93 -23.01 2.91 -1.36
C ASP A 93 -21.83 2.06 -1.81
N GLY A 94 -20.64 2.66 -1.95
CA GLY A 94 -19.43 2.00 -2.41
C GLY A 94 -19.15 2.17 -3.90
N GLY A 95 -19.95 2.95 -4.60
CA GLY A 95 -19.68 3.37 -5.98
C GLY A 95 -18.50 4.33 -6.05
N PHE A 96 -17.94 4.44 -7.21
CA PHE A 96 -16.82 5.33 -7.50
C PHE A 96 -16.91 5.83 -8.94
N PHE A 97 -16.62 7.10 -9.13
CA PHE A 97 -16.53 7.70 -10.46
C PHE A 97 -15.07 7.96 -10.84
N ASP A 98 -14.68 7.52 -12.03
CA ASP A 98 -13.38 7.86 -12.59
C ASP A 98 -13.35 9.28 -13.19
N SER A 99 -12.19 9.72 -13.70
CA SER A 99 -12.03 11.02 -14.37
C SER A 99 -12.89 11.19 -15.64
N ASN A 100 -13.51 10.13 -16.13
CA ASN A 100 -14.42 10.14 -17.28
C ASN A 100 -15.89 10.01 -16.87
N GLU A 101 -16.20 10.24 -15.58
CA GLU A 101 -17.56 10.13 -15.02
C GLU A 101 -18.16 8.72 -15.17
N ARG A 102 -17.32 7.67 -15.19
CA ARG A 102 -17.80 6.29 -15.22
C ARG A 102 -17.96 5.79 -13.79
N GLU A 103 -19.10 5.24 -13.51
CA GLU A 103 -19.45 4.64 -12.23
C GLU A 103 -18.92 3.19 -12.13
N TYR A 104 -18.42 2.86 -10.95
CA TYR A 104 -17.98 1.51 -10.59
C TYR A 104 -18.70 1.05 -9.33
N SER A 105 -19.22 -0.17 -9.35
CA SER A 105 -20.06 -0.72 -8.27
C SER A 105 -19.31 -1.04 -6.98
N ALA A 106 -17.99 -1.16 -7.01
CA ALA A 106 -17.18 -1.39 -5.82
C ALA A 106 -15.80 -0.78 -5.99
N CYS A 107 -15.41 0.08 -5.06
CA CYS A 107 -14.06 0.64 -5.01
C CYS A 107 -13.49 0.53 -3.60
N LEU A 108 -12.28 0.03 -3.55
CA LEU A 108 -11.45 -0.04 -2.36
C LEU A 108 -10.14 0.65 -2.68
N MET A 109 -9.59 1.37 -1.71
CA MET A 109 -8.25 1.92 -1.84
C MET A 109 -7.25 0.95 -1.23
N LEU A 110 -6.40 0.41 -2.09
CA LEU A 110 -5.38 -0.58 -1.75
C LEU A 110 -4.00 -0.06 -2.19
N GLY A 111 -2.96 -0.45 -1.50
CA GLY A 111 -1.60 0.02 -1.72
C GLY A 111 -0.95 0.43 -0.41
N ALA A 112 -0.07 1.41 -0.44
CA ALA A 112 0.54 1.97 0.78
C ALA A 112 -0.40 3.00 1.43
N VAL A 113 -1.64 2.60 1.77
CA VAL A 113 -2.63 3.46 2.40
C VAL A 113 -2.38 3.50 3.90
N SER A 114 -2.00 4.66 4.42
CA SER A 114 -1.85 4.89 5.86
C SER A 114 -3.09 5.57 6.42
N LYS A 115 -3.57 5.07 7.55
CA LYS A 115 -4.68 5.68 8.29
C LYS A 115 -4.42 7.13 8.71
N ASN A 116 -3.14 7.51 8.83
CA ASN A 116 -2.72 8.81 9.36
C ASN A 116 -2.35 9.83 8.27
N ASP A 117 -2.43 9.49 6.98
CA ASP A 117 -1.96 10.38 5.92
C ASP A 117 -2.95 11.51 5.56
N GLY A 118 -4.16 11.48 6.12
CA GLY A 118 -5.19 12.50 5.88
C GLY A 118 -5.71 12.57 4.44
N THR A 119 -5.33 11.59 3.61
CA THR A 119 -5.69 11.55 2.19
C THR A 119 -7.16 11.19 2.00
N PHE A 120 -7.71 10.42 2.93
CA PHE A 120 -9.07 9.90 2.89
C PHE A 120 -9.93 10.65 3.90
N ASN A 121 -11.05 11.12 3.43
CA ASN A 121 -11.99 11.93 4.21
C ASN A 121 -12.93 11.07 5.08
N GLU A 122 -13.96 11.71 5.63
CA GLU A 122 -14.95 11.08 6.51
C GLU A 122 -15.83 10.02 5.80
N ASP A 123 -15.81 9.95 4.48
CA ASP A 123 -16.62 9.02 3.69
C ASP A 123 -16.02 7.61 3.64
N TYR A 124 -14.77 7.46 4.10
CA TYR A 124 -14.08 6.18 4.17
C TYR A 124 -14.16 5.56 5.56
N SER A 125 -14.22 4.24 5.57
CA SER A 125 -13.91 3.40 6.72
C SER A 125 -12.61 2.63 6.44
N TYR A 126 -11.85 2.36 7.50
CA TYR A 126 -10.58 1.65 7.39
C TYR A 126 -10.69 0.27 8.01
N THR A 127 -10.05 -0.69 7.36
CA THR A 127 -9.86 -2.02 7.95
C THR A 127 -8.98 -1.95 9.20
N GLU A 128 -8.86 -3.04 9.91
CA GLU A 128 -7.76 -3.28 10.84
C GLU A 128 -6.43 -3.18 10.08
N PRO A 129 -5.33 -2.85 10.76
CA PRO A 129 -4.04 -2.79 10.11
C PRO A 129 -3.69 -4.11 9.42
N ILE A 130 -3.37 -4.02 8.13
CA ILE A 130 -2.86 -5.17 7.38
C ILE A 130 -1.46 -5.49 7.87
N ILE A 131 -0.63 -4.46 7.93
CA ILE A 131 0.75 -4.49 8.36
C ILE A 131 1.10 -3.16 9.05
N THR A 132 1.99 -3.21 10.02
CA THR A 132 2.45 -2.05 10.78
C THR A 132 3.94 -1.86 10.55
N ASN A 133 4.36 -0.66 10.20
CA ASN A 133 5.75 -0.26 10.07
C ASN A 133 6.12 0.65 11.26
N ARG A 134 7.15 0.29 12.00
CA ARG A 134 7.58 1.05 13.18
C ARG A 134 8.61 2.12 12.79
N ILE A 135 8.55 3.27 13.43
CA ILE A 135 9.64 4.25 13.42
C ILE A 135 10.58 3.89 14.56
N ILE A 136 11.74 3.42 14.21
CA ILE A 136 12.74 2.84 15.10
C ILE A 136 14.00 3.72 15.18
N THR A 137 14.77 3.49 16.23
CA THR A 137 16.12 4.05 16.36
C THR A 137 17.16 2.94 16.35
N VAL A 138 18.13 3.07 15.49
CA VAL A 138 19.22 2.13 15.28
C VAL A 138 20.53 2.74 15.80
N THR A 139 21.28 1.96 16.55
CA THR A 139 22.61 2.34 17.03
C THR A 139 23.64 1.24 16.72
N SER A 140 24.93 1.57 16.76
CA SER A 140 25.98 0.54 16.73
C SER A 140 25.89 -0.33 18.00
N LYS A 141 26.21 -1.61 17.87
CA LYS A 141 26.27 -2.55 19.01
C LYS A 141 27.15 -2.04 20.17
N ASN A 142 28.21 -1.31 19.83
CA ASN A 142 29.14 -0.74 20.79
C ASN A 142 28.82 0.71 21.17
N SER A 143 27.69 1.24 20.74
CA SER A 143 27.23 2.59 21.06
C SER A 143 27.09 2.79 22.58
N LYS A 144 27.34 4.03 23.01
CA LYS A 144 27.01 4.47 24.37
C LYS A 144 25.51 4.69 24.57
N ILE A 145 24.79 4.90 23.46
CA ILE A 145 23.32 5.06 23.48
C ILE A 145 22.71 3.67 23.59
N LYS A 146 22.07 3.41 24.71
CA LYS A 146 21.35 2.16 25.00
C LYS A 146 19.85 2.36 25.16
N GLY A 147 19.42 3.59 25.26
CA GLY A 147 18.02 3.98 25.36
C GLY A 147 17.82 5.46 25.05
N TYR A 148 16.58 5.90 25.00
CA TYR A 148 16.22 7.26 24.62
C TYR A 148 16.67 8.33 25.63
N THR A 149 17.05 7.96 26.84
CA THR A 149 17.64 8.86 27.84
C THR A 149 19.09 9.26 27.55
N ASP A 150 19.77 8.55 26.66
CA ASP A 150 21.20 8.70 26.40
C ASP A 150 21.51 9.67 25.22
N PHE A 151 20.48 10.34 24.69
CA PHE A 151 20.59 11.18 23.49
C PHE A 151 21.24 12.55 23.71
N SER A 152 21.60 12.91 24.94
CA SER A 152 22.23 14.19 25.22
C SER A 152 23.57 14.32 24.48
N GLY A 153 23.66 15.27 23.57
CA GLY A 153 24.82 15.50 22.73
C GLY A 153 24.99 14.53 21.55
N ALA A 154 24.02 13.64 21.29
CA ALA A 154 24.07 12.69 20.19
C ALA A 154 23.97 13.39 18.83
N LYS A 155 24.69 12.85 17.85
CA LYS A 155 24.54 13.19 16.43
C LYS A 155 23.60 12.17 15.79
N VAL A 156 22.46 12.61 15.32
CA VAL A 156 21.42 11.75 14.78
C VAL A 156 21.23 12.03 13.29
N GLU A 157 21.10 10.98 12.52
CA GLU A 157 20.62 11.05 11.13
C GLU A 157 19.24 10.44 11.04
N VAL A 158 18.32 11.15 10.38
CA VAL A 158 16.93 10.72 10.26
C VAL A 158 16.64 10.44 8.80
N VAL A 159 16.28 9.18 8.52
CA VAL A 159 16.04 8.70 7.16
C VAL A 159 14.53 8.67 6.89
N SER A 160 14.11 9.36 5.86
CA SER A 160 12.73 9.64 5.43
C SER A 160 12.06 10.83 6.10
N GLN A 161 11.14 11.45 5.37
CA GLN A 161 10.38 12.60 5.87
C GLN A 161 9.48 12.22 7.05
N ILE A 162 8.85 11.04 6.99
CA ILE A 162 7.94 10.57 8.06
C ILE A 162 8.73 10.37 9.36
N ALA A 163 9.88 9.70 9.29
CA ALA A 163 10.73 9.52 10.46
C ALA A 163 11.20 10.86 11.03
N ASN A 164 11.51 11.83 10.17
CA ASN A 164 11.91 13.17 10.59
C ASN A 164 10.78 13.92 11.32
N ASP A 165 9.57 13.87 10.81
CA ASP A 165 8.42 14.50 11.43
C ASP A 165 8.08 13.86 12.79
N VAL A 166 8.17 12.53 12.87
CA VAL A 166 7.99 11.79 14.12
C VAL A 166 9.08 12.15 15.13
N PHE A 167 10.36 12.06 14.75
CA PHE A 167 11.46 12.33 15.67
C PHE A 167 11.42 13.76 16.23
N ASN A 168 11.07 14.73 15.42
CA ASN A 168 10.96 16.12 15.84
C ASN A 168 9.80 16.37 16.83
N LYS A 169 8.74 15.56 16.78
CA LYS A 169 7.65 15.62 17.78
C LYS A 169 8.10 15.11 19.15
N HIS A 170 9.10 14.22 19.22
CA HIS A 170 9.68 13.74 20.47
C HIS A 170 10.68 14.73 21.05
N THR A 171 10.19 15.90 21.48
CA THR A 171 11.02 17.06 21.89
C THR A 171 11.91 16.78 23.10
N ALA A 172 11.61 15.80 23.92
CA ALA A 172 12.47 15.38 25.05
C ALA A 172 13.79 14.75 24.56
N ILE A 173 13.78 14.16 23.36
CA ILE A 173 14.93 13.53 22.74
C ILE A 173 15.58 14.47 21.73
N SER A 174 14.79 14.99 20.77
CA SER A 174 15.32 15.79 19.67
C SER A 174 16.04 17.07 20.12
N LYS A 175 15.54 17.75 21.17
CA LYS A 175 16.15 18.99 21.68
C LYS A 175 17.47 18.83 22.39
N VAL A 176 17.83 17.64 22.84
CA VAL A 176 19.08 17.38 23.54
C VAL A 176 20.19 16.84 22.64
N CYS A 177 19.86 16.53 21.37
CA CYS A 177 20.84 16.12 20.36
C CYS A 177 21.81 17.26 20.01
N ALA A 178 23.05 16.93 19.71
CA ALA A 178 24.04 17.88 19.18
C ALA A 178 23.71 18.29 17.74
N SER A 179 23.23 17.35 16.94
CA SER A 179 22.76 17.58 15.57
C SER A 179 21.72 16.55 15.15
N ILE A 180 20.81 16.99 14.27
CA ILE A 180 19.83 16.16 13.60
C ILE A 180 19.93 16.49 12.11
N ASN A 181 20.30 15.50 11.29
CA ASN A 181 20.45 15.66 9.85
C ASN A 181 19.44 14.75 9.14
N ALA A 182 18.78 15.26 8.12
CA ALA A 182 17.89 14.49 7.27
C ALA A 182 18.68 13.74 6.18
N SER A 183 18.27 12.53 5.87
CA SER A 183 18.80 11.69 4.80
C SER A 183 17.66 10.97 4.07
N ASN A 184 17.90 10.57 2.82
CA ASN A 184 17.01 9.69 2.07
C ASN A 184 17.70 8.36 1.69
N ASP A 185 18.86 8.09 2.25
CA ASP A 185 19.67 6.92 1.93
C ASP A 185 20.09 6.21 3.23
N ILE A 186 19.43 5.11 3.52
CA ILE A 186 19.69 4.29 4.71
C ILE A 186 21.10 3.68 4.68
N LYS A 187 21.59 3.24 3.51
CA LYS A 187 22.95 2.66 3.38
C LYS A 187 24.02 3.67 3.76
N ALA A 188 23.92 4.86 3.18
CA ALA A 188 24.86 5.95 3.49
C ALA A 188 24.81 6.32 4.97
N SER A 189 23.64 6.32 5.59
CA SER A 189 23.46 6.59 7.02
C SER A 189 24.09 5.50 7.89
N LEU A 190 23.91 4.23 7.54
CA LEU A 190 24.53 3.10 8.25
C LEU A 190 26.06 3.11 8.10
N GLU A 191 26.60 3.49 6.95
CA GLU A 191 28.04 3.66 6.78
C GLU A 191 28.62 4.76 7.68
N LYS A 192 27.91 5.88 7.87
CA LYS A 192 28.32 6.94 8.81
C LYS A 192 28.26 6.46 10.26
N LEU A 193 27.24 5.65 10.59
CA LEU A 193 27.12 5.03 11.90
C LEU A 193 28.30 4.07 12.17
N ASP A 194 28.68 3.25 11.19
CA ASP A 194 29.85 2.34 11.27
C ASP A 194 31.17 3.10 11.47
N LYS A 195 31.33 4.27 10.84
CA LYS A 195 32.50 5.14 10.99
C LYS A 195 32.50 5.96 12.27
N GLY A 196 31.41 5.96 13.04
CA GLY A 196 31.23 6.80 14.24
C GLY A 196 31.09 8.29 13.93
N GLU A 197 30.74 8.65 12.72
CA GLU A 197 30.44 10.03 12.30
C GLU A 197 29.11 10.52 12.91
N ILE A 198 28.18 9.59 13.12
CA ILE A 198 26.90 9.76 13.82
C ILE A 198 26.75 8.70 14.91
N ASP A 199 25.86 8.96 15.87
CA ASP A 199 25.65 8.09 17.03
C ASP A 199 24.39 7.23 16.91
N ALA A 200 23.41 7.67 16.12
CA ALA A 200 22.15 6.96 15.89
C ALA A 200 21.54 7.29 14.52
N VAL A 201 20.77 6.34 13.99
CA VAL A 201 19.91 6.50 12.82
C VAL A 201 18.45 6.30 13.26
N VAL A 202 17.59 7.23 12.92
CA VAL A 202 16.13 7.09 13.08
C VAL A 202 15.54 6.83 11.71
N THR A 203 14.76 5.77 11.57
CA THR A 203 14.23 5.33 10.29
C THR A 203 12.96 4.51 10.49
N ASP A 204 12.25 4.23 9.42
CA ASP A 204 11.24 3.19 9.44
C ASP A 204 11.87 1.80 9.31
N GLU A 205 11.21 0.83 9.93
CA GLU A 205 11.72 -0.54 10.04
C GLU A 205 11.83 -1.24 8.68
N PHE A 206 10.89 -0.98 7.76
CA PHE A 206 10.89 -1.58 6.43
C PHE A 206 12.08 -1.14 5.58
N SER A 207 12.53 0.10 5.76
CA SER A 207 13.75 0.60 5.12
C SER A 207 15.00 0.03 5.75
N PHE A 208 15.02 -0.20 7.07
CA PHE A 208 16.19 -0.67 7.79
C PHE A 208 16.46 -2.17 7.59
N ILE A 209 15.43 -3.02 7.69
CA ILE A 209 15.63 -4.48 7.75
C ILE A 209 16.39 -5.04 6.55
N PRO A 210 16.08 -4.70 5.28
CA PRO A 210 16.83 -5.23 4.14
C PRO A 210 18.31 -4.88 4.14
N GLU A 211 18.68 -3.76 4.73
CA GLU A 211 20.01 -3.18 4.66
C GLU A 211 20.83 -3.31 5.95
N GLY A 212 20.17 -3.45 7.09
CA GLY A 212 20.77 -3.28 8.39
C GLY A 212 20.74 -4.49 9.33
N VAL A 213 20.04 -5.58 8.95
CA VAL A 213 20.03 -6.78 9.81
C VAL A 213 21.40 -7.42 9.81
N SER A 214 22.17 -7.09 10.83
CA SER A 214 23.51 -7.64 11.07
C SER A 214 23.82 -7.58 12.57
N ASP A 215 24.81 -8.36 13.00
CA ASP A 215 25.32 -8.31 14.38
C ASP A 215 25.97 -6.98 14.79
N LYS A 216 26.07 -6.00 13.86
CA LYS A 216 26.70 -4.70 14.11
C LYS A 216 25.79 -3.70 14.79
N TYR A 217 24.48 -3.83 14.58
CA TYR A 217 23.50 -2.84 14.99
C TYR A 217 22.58 -3.34 16.08
N ILE A 218 21.99 -2.42 16.80
CA ILE A 218 20.94 -2.65 17.79
C ILE A 218 19.79 -1.69 17.46
N ILE A 219 18.60 -2.23 17.39
CA ILE A 219 17.37 -1.44 17.46
C ILE A 219 17.11 -1.18 18.94
N LEU A 220 16.95 0.09 19.32
CA LEU A 220 16.62 0.46 20.68
C LEU A 220 15.23 -0.07 21.06
N ASP A 221 15.08 -0.47 22.32
CA ASP A 221 13.78 -0.90 22.85
C ASP A 221 12.75 0.24 22.78
N GLY A 222 11.57 -0.10 22.29
CA GLY A 222 10.49 0.83 22.04
C GLY A 222 10.57 1.46 20.66
N GLU A 223 9.42 1.80 20.15
CA GLU A 223 9.25 2.54 18.89
C GLU A 223 8.93 4.01 19.18
N LEU A 224 9.29 4.90 18.27
CA LEU A 224 8.93 6.30 18.35
C LEU A 224 7.48 6.53 17.91
N ASP A 225 7.03 5.77 16.89
CA ASP A 225 5.67 5.81 16.36
C ASP A 225 5.42 4.59 15.46
N LYS A 226 4.19 4.46 14.98
CA LYS A 226 3.74 3.39 14.08
C LYS A 226 3.06 3.99 12.86
N ILE A 227 3.33 3.38 11.70
CA ILE A 227 2.57 3.61 10.48
C ILE A 227 1.71 2.37 10.24
N GLU A 228 0.41 2.51 10.41
CA GLU A 228 -0.55 1.43 10.17
C GLU A 228 -1.04 1.49 8.73
N TYR A 229 -0.68 0.47 7.93
CA TYR A 229 -1.20 0.31 6.58
C TYR A 229 -2.52 -0.44 6.60
N VAL A 230 -3.50 0.09 5.89
CA VAL A 230 -4.90 -0.35 5.92
C VAL A 230 -5.47 -0.42 4.50
N ILE A 231 -6.64 -1.03 4.36
CA ILE A 231 -7.49 -0.87 3.18
C ILE A 231 -8.56 0.16 3.54
N ALA A 232 -8.74 1.17 2.68
CA ALA A 232 -9.83 2.13 2.83
C ALA A 232 -11.02 1.66 1.97
N CYS A 233 -12.20 1.64 2.57
CA CYS A 233 -13.43 1.20 1.95
C CYS A 233 -14.48 2.32 2.06
N ALA A 234 -15.42 2.40 1.14
CA ALA A 234 -16.58 3.26 1.30
C ALA A 234 -17.31 2.91 2.59
N LYS A 235 -17.75 3.93 3.33
CA LYS A 235 -18.19 3.81 4.73
C LYS A 235 -19.36 2.83 4.93
N ASN A 236 -20.30 2.81 4.01
CA ASN A 236 -21.52 2.00 4.12
C ASN A 236 -21.52 0.77 3.19
N SER A 237 -20.37 0.45 2.57
CA SER A 237 -20.30 -0.62 1.57
C SER A 237 -20.34 -2.05 2.15
N GLY A 238 -20.17 -2.21 3.46
CA GLY A 238 -20.03 -3.54 4.10
C GLY A 238 -18.69 -4.23 3.89
N TRP A 239 -17.82 -3.70 3.04
CA TRP A 239 -16.53 -4.29 2.71
C TRP A 239 -15.57 -4.44 3.89
N LYS A 240 -15.57 -3.45 4.78
CA LYS A 240 -14.63 -3.41 5.92
C LYS A 240 -14.66 -4.69 6.75
N ASP A 241 -15.85 -5.14 7.15
CA ASP A 241 -15.97 -6.27 8.07
C ASP A 241 -15.62 -7.59 7.39
N SER A 242 -16.05 -7.78 6.14
CA SER A 242 -15.70 -8.95 5.33
C SER A 242 -14.19 -9.04 5.06
N ILE A 243 -13.54 -7.92 4.77
CA ILE A 243 -12.09 -7.87 4.54
C ILE A 243 -11.33 -8.14 5.85
N ASN A 244 -11.76 -7.56 6.97
CA ASN A 244 -11.15 -7.83 8.28
C ASN A 244 -11.21 -9.32 8.63
N GLU A 245 -12.35 -9.97 8.41
CA GLU A 245 -12.49 -11.40 8.64
C GLU A 245 -11.55 -12.22 7.76
N ALA A 246 -11.52 -11.94 6.46
CA ALA A 246 -10.64 -12.62 5.51
C ALA A 246 -9.15 -12.42 5.83
N ILE A 247 -8.74 -11.21 6.28
CA ILE A 247 -7.36 -10.95 6.71
C ILE A 247 -7.04 -11.71 7.99
N ARG A 248 -7.95 -11.77 8.98
CA ARG A 248 -7.76 -12.58 10.19
C ARG A 248 -7.64 -14.06 9.87
N GLU A 249 -8.44 -14.57 8.93
CA GLU A 249 -8.30 -15.95 8.45
C GLU A 249 -6.95 -16.20 7.78
N ALA A 250 -6.47 -15.29 6.93
CA ALA A 250 -5.17 -15.40 6.28
C ALA A 250 -4.01 -15.40 7.30
N LYS A 251 -4.17 -14.69 8.43
CA LYS A 251 -3.21 -14.62 9.56
C LYS A 251 -3.36 -15.78 10.55
N SER A 252 -4.39 -16.59 10.43
CA SER A 252 -4.63 -17.71 11.35
C SER A 252 -3.92 -18.97 10.88
N GLU A 253 -3.32 -19.69 11.83
CA GLU A 253 -2.72 -20.99 11.56
C GLU A 253 -3.80 -22.01 11.16
N LYS A 254 -3.61 -22.66 10.00
CA LYS A 254 -4.52 -23.71 9.50
C LYS A 254 -3.87 -25.09 9.64
N TYR A 255 -4.39 -25.89 10.56
CA TYR A 255 -4.10 -27.35 10.69
C TYR A 255 -2.60 -27.69 10.84
N GLY A 256 -1.76 -26.79 11.35
CA GLY A 256 -0.33 -27.04 11.55
C GLY A 256 0.54 -26.71 10.33
N ASP A 257 -0.05 -26.21 9.23
CA ASP A 257 0.67 -25.82 8.01
C ASP A 257 1.12 -24.34 8.03
N GLY A 258 0.87 -23.62 9.15
CA GLY A 258 1.11 -22.19 9.28
C GLY A 258 -0.02 -21.36 8.66
N ASP A 259 0.15 -20.05 8.68
CA ASP A 259 -0.75 -19.10 8.05
C ASP A 259 -0.34 -18.80 6.59
N THR A 260 -1.21 -18.18 5.81
CA THR A 260 -0.91 -17.80 4.42
C THR A 260 -0.35 -16.39 4.30
N PHE A 261 -0.44 -15.59 5.35
CA PHE A 261 -0.01 -14.20 5.39
C PHE A 261 1.49 -14.05 5.67
N THR A 262 2.04 -14.85 6.61
CA THR A 262 3.46 -14.81 6.96
C THR A 262 4.39 -15.00 5.76
N PRO A 263 4.20 -16.02 4.88
CA PRO A 263 5.04 -16.17 3.69
C PRO A 263 4.98 -14.97 2.75
N LEU A 264 3.83 -14.29 2.69
CA LEU A 264 3.66 -13.11 1.87
C LEU A 264 4.49 -11.93 2.41
N VAL A 265 4.50 -11.75 3.72
CA VAL A 265 5.32 -10.73 4.38
C VAL A 265 6.81 -11.03 4.20
N GLU A 266 7.23 -12.26 4.40
CA GLU A 266 8.61 -12.67 4.18
C GLU A 266 9.08 -12.41 2.74
N LYS A 267 8.22 -12.69 1.76
CA LYS A 267 8.50 -12.46 0.34
C LYS A 267 8.74 -10.99 0.02
N TYR A 268 7.93 -10.09 0.56
CA TYR A 268 7.92 -8.69 0.16
C TYR A 268 8.72 -7.77 1.07
N PHE A 269 8.86 -8.12 2.34
CA PHE A 269 9.54 -7.30 3.34
C PHE A 269 10.83 -7.92 3.87
N GLY A 270 11.14 -9.14 3.45
CA GLY A 270 12.45 -9.76 3.65
C GLY A 270 12.73 -10.27 5.06
N TYR A 271 11.70 -10.46 5.91
CA TYR A 271 11.91 -10.93 7.27
C TYR A 271 10.76 -11.78 7.81
N ASN A 272 11.10 -12.55 8.85
CA ASN A 272 10.15 -13.40 9.52
C ASN A 272 9.05 -12.55 10.20
N ALA A 273 7.84 -12.79 9.81
CA ALA A 273 6.66 -12.12 10.35
C ALA A 273 6.51 -12.24 11.87
N SER A 274 7.14 -13.25 12.51
CA SER A 274 7.16 -13.38 13.97
C SER A 274 7.95 -12.27 14.67
N SER A 275 8.84 -11.56 13.98
CA SER A 275 9.53 -10.38 14.51
C SER A 275 8.68 -9.11 14.43
N PHE A 276 7.58 -9.13 13.68
CA PHE A 276 6.53 -8.12 13.71
C PHE A 276 5.57 -8.48 14.83
N ASN A 277 5.38 -7.58 15.74
CA ASN A 277 4.18 -7.57 16.55
C ASN A 277 3.00 -7.32 15.60
N TYR A 278 2.58 -8.37 14.84
CA TYR A 278 1.21 -8.41 14.43
C TYR A 278 0.44 -8.25 15.72
N THR A 279 -0.21 -7.13 15.88
CA THR A 279 -1.29 -7.07 16.83
C THR A 279 -2.35 -8.05 16.34
N THR A 280 -2.11 -9.33 16.57
CA THR A 280 -3.20 -10.22 16.87
C THR A 280 -3.80 -9.56 18.09
N ASN A 281 -4.84 -8.78 17.91
CA ASN A 281 -5.79 -8.49 18.96
C ASN A 281 -6.40 -9.83 19.36
N THR A 282 -5.64 -10.57 20.11
CA THR A 282 -6.19 -11.47 21.10
C THR A 282 -6.56 -10.56 22.26
N ASP A 283 -7.62 -9.82 22.08
CA ASP A 283 -8.32 -9.19 23.18
C ASP A 283 -8.75 -10.28 24.14
N LYS A 284 -8.05 -10.26 25.27
CA LYS A 284 -8.59 -10.80 26.51
C LYS A 284 -9.64 -9.88 27.06
#